data_4028da952479fb19c0fc0de41c326e5e
#
_entry.id   4028da952479fb19c0fc0de41c326e5e
#
_cell.length_a   1.000
_cell.length_b   1.000
_cell.length_c   1.000
_cell.angle_alpha   90.00
_cell.angle_beta   90.00
_cell.angle_gamma   90.00
#
_symmetry.space_group_name_H-M   'P 1'
#
loop_
_entity.id
_entity.type
_entity.pdbx_description
1 polymer ?
#
loop_
_entity_poly.entity_id
_entity_poly.type
_entity_poly.pdbx_seq_one_letter_code
_entity_poly.pdbx_strand_id
1 'polypeptide(L)'
;MVTAMASPFHYQDPFPLGADTTKYRLLTKEHVSVAEFDGKPILKVAPEGLTLLANQALHDINFYLRTEHLEQVAAILADKEASDNDRAVALAMLRNAEVAAKGVLPFCQDTGTAQITAKKGQQVWTG
;
A
#
# COMPACT_ATOMS: atom_id res chain seq x y z
N MET A 1 29.96 26.62 14.43
CA MET A 1 29.74 25.56 13.41
C MET A 1 29.14 24.38 14.16
N VAL A 2 27.82 24.21 14.13
CA VAL A 2 27.14 23.06 14.76
C VAL A 2 27.17 21.93 13.74
N THR A 3 28.00 20.94 13.99
CA THR A 3 28.02 19.71 13.19
C THR A 3 26.73 18.96 13.53
N ALA A 4 25.76 19.01 12.61
CA ALA A 4 24.57 18.18 12.73
C ALA A 4 25.04 16.71 12.72
N MET A 5 24.96 16.04 13.84
CA MET A 5 25.21 14.60 13.93
C MET A 5 24.08 13.93 13.14
N ALA A 6 24.43 13.26 12.05
CA ALA A 6 23.49 12.44 11.31
C ALA A 6 22.89 11.41 12.27
N SER A 7 21.57 11.32 12.30
CA SER A 7 20.88 10.27 13.05
C SER A 7 21.40 8.90 12.62
N PRO A 8 21.71 7.99 13.55
CA PRO A 8 22.20 6.67 13.19
C PRO A 8 21.17 5.96 12.31
N PHE A 9 21.63 5.37 11.22
CA PHE A 9 20.78 4.56 10.35
C PHE A 9 20.30 3.33 11.11
N HIS A 10 18.98 3.14 11.16
CA HIS A 10 18.35 1.92 11.65
C HIS A 10 17.71 1.18 10.48
N TYR A 11 18.14 -0.06 10.26
CA TYR A 11 17.50 -0.91 9.27
C TYR A 11 16.06 -1.20 9.68
N GLN A 12 15.12 -0.99 8.78
CA GLN A 12 13.72 -1.37 8.93
C GLN A 12 13.42 -2.47 7.93
N ASP A 13 12.93 -3.62 8.43
CA ASP A 13 12.50 -4.70 7.56
C ASP A 13 11.28 -4.22 6.74
N PRO A 14 11.36 -4.21 5.39
CA PRO A 14 10.24 -3.81 4.54
C PRO A 14 9.03 -4.76 4.66
N PHE A 15 9.23 -5.98 5.16
CA PHE A 15 8.21 -7.00 5.36
C PHE A 15 8.32 -7.64 6.75
N PRO A 16 8.12 -6.88 7.83
CA PRO A 16 8.28 -7.42 9.18
C PRO A 16 7.31 -8.59 9.39
N LEU A 17 7.83 -9.67 9.97
CA LEU A 17 7.01 -10.81 10.39
C LEU A 17 6.26 -10.43 11.67
N GLY A 18 4.96 -10.36 11.58
CA GLY A 18 4.08 -9.99 12.70
C GLY A 18 2.64 -10.40 12.45
N ALA A 19 1.77 -10.13 13.41
CA ALA A 19 0.34 -10.30 13.21
C ALA A 19 -0.15 -9.34 12.12
N ASP A 20 -0.89 -9.88 11.15
CA ASP A 20 -1.51 -9.07 10.11
C ASP A 20 -2.72 -8.32 10.69
N THR A 21 -2.58 -7.02 10.86
CA THR A 21 -3.65 -6.13 11.34
C THR A 21 -4.37 -5.41 10.18
N THR A 22 -4.01 -5.72 8.94
CA THR A 22 -4.57 -5.08 7.75
C THR A 22 -6.07 -5.38 7.63
N LYS A 23 -6.87 -4.34 7.44
CA LYS A 23 -8.29 -4.49 7.14
C LYS A 23 -8.46 -4.77 5.65
N TYR A 24 -8.90 -5.98 5.32
CA TYR A 24 -9.12 -6.38 3.95
C TYR A 24 -10.52 -5.97 3.47
N ARG A 25 -10.61 -5.54 2.22
CA ARG A 25 -11.85 -5.31 1.50
C ARG A 25 -12.11 -6.50 0.57
N LEU A 26 -13.32 -7.06 0.61
CA LEU A 26 -13.71 -8.09 -0.35
C LEU A 26 -13.80 -7.47 -1.75
N LEU A 27 -12.96 -7.92 -2.67
CA LEU A 27 -12.96 -7.48 -4.05
C LEU A 27 -14.02 -8.22 -4.88
N THR A 28 -14.04 -9.55 -4.81
CA THR A 28 -14.99 -10.41 -5.51
C THR A 28 -15.08 -11.78 -4.86
N LYS A 29 -16.19 -12.48 -5.06
CA LYS A 29 -16.35 -13.91 -4.78
C LYS A 29 -16.30 -14.75 -6.06
N GLU A 30 -16.31 -14.09 -7.20
CA GLU A 30 -16.15 -14.71 -8.50
C GLU A 30 -14.68 -15.08 -8.74
N HIS A 31 -14.43 -15.96 -9.68
CA HIS A 31 -13.09 -16.40 -10.07
C HIS A 31 -12.30 -17.15 -8.97
N VAL A 32 -12.97 -17.48 -7.85
CA VAL A 32 -12.38 -18.24 -6.75
C VAL A 32 -13.27 -19.44 -6.43
N SER A 33 -12.67 -20.62 -6.35
CA SER A 33 -13.37 -21.86 -6.01
C SER A 33 -12.48 -22.76 -5.16
N VAL A 34 -13.08 -23.73 -4.49
CA VAL A 34 -12.36 -24.76 -3.75
C VAL A 34 -12.46 -26.06 -4.52
N ALA A 35 -11.35 -26.73 -4.71
CA ALA A 35 -11.26 -28.08 -5.22
C ALA A 35 -10.57 -28.97 -4.17
N GLU A 36 -10.67 -30.29 -4.34
CA GLU A 36 -9.97 -31.25 -3.49
C GLU A 36 -8.84 -31.90 -4.27
N PHE A 37 -7.69 -32.02 -3.65
CA PHE A 37 -6.56 -32.76 -4.18
C PHE A 37 -5.94 -33.57 -3.04
N ASP A 38 -5.90 -34.90 -3.20
CA ASP A 38 -5.34 -35.84 -2.22
C ASP A 38 -5.94 -35.64 -0.80
N GLY A 39 -7.28 -35.52 -0.72
CA GLY A 39 -8.01 -35.30 0.52
C GLY A 39 -7.80 -33.93 1.18
N LYS A 40 -7.18 -32.99 0.47
CA LYS A 40 -6.91 -31.63 0.98
C LYS A 40 -7.61 -30.57 0.13
N PRO A 41 -8.21 -29.54 0.75
CA PRO A 41 -8.80 -28.45 0.00
C PRO A 41 -7.72 -27.60 -0.68
N ILE A 42 -7.91 -27.34 -1.96
CA ILE A 42 -7.08 -26.44 -2.75
C ILE A 42 -7.94 -25.24 -3.17
N LEU A 43 -7.45 -24.05 -2.88
CA LEU A 43 -8.07 -22.82 -3.38
C LEU A 43 -7.64 -22.59 -4.83
N LYS A 44 -8.61 -22.56 -5.74
CA LYS A 44 -8.38 -22.21 -7.15
C LYS A 44 -8.72 -20.75 -7.37
N VAL A 45 -7.80 -20.03 -7.99
CA VAL A 45 -7.99 -18.63 -8.41
C VAL A 45 -7.80 -18.59 -9.92
N ALA A 46 -8.85 -18.22 -10.65
CA ALA A 46 -8.77 -18.08 -12.10
C ALA A 46 -7.91 -16.86 -12.50
N PRO A 47 -7.27 -16.87 -13.69
CA PRO A 47 -6.46 -15.75 -14.20
C PRO A 47 -7.21 -14.41 -14.19
N GLU A 48 -8.51 -14.44 -14.47
CA GLU A 48 -9.38 -13.24 -14.44
C GLU A 48 -9.44 -12.61 -13.05
N GLY A 49 -9.42 -13.42 -11.99
CA GLY A 49 -9.36 -12.94 -10.61
C GLY A 49 -8.06 -12.23 -10.31
N LEU A 50 -6.93 -12.73 -10.82
CA LEU A 50 -5.63 -12.08 -10.68
C LEU A 50 -5.55 -10.78 -11.47
N THR A 51 -6.11 -10.75 -12.68
CA THR A 51 -6.21 -9.55 -13.51
C THR A 51 -7.03 -8.47 -12.82
N LEU A 52 -8.18 -8.84 -12.27
CA LEU A 52 -9.02 -7.92 -11.51
C LEU A 52 -8.30 -7.38 -10.27
N LEU A 53 -7.60 -8.25 -9.54
CA LEU A 53 -6.83 -7.85 -8.37
C LEU A 53 -5.72 -6.86 -8.73
N ALA A 54 -4.94 -7.15 -9.77
CA ALA A 54 -3.85 -6.28 -10.23
C ALA A 54 -4.39 -4.92 -10.70
N ASN A 55 -5.47 -4.91 -11.48
CA ASN A 55 -6.10 -3.67 -11.95
C ASN A 55 -6.58 -2.81 -10.78
N GLN A 56 -7.29 -3.40 -9.82
CA GLN A 56 -7.78 -2.68 -8.66
C GLN A 56 -6.65 -2.19 -7.75
N ALA A 57 -5.62 -3.00 -7.56
CA ALA A 57 -4.45 -2.61 -6.77
C ALA A 57 -3.71 -1.42 -7.40
N LEU A 58 -3.47 -1.48 -8.72
CA LEU A 58 -2.83 -0.38 -9.46
C LEU A 58 -3.69 0.89 -9.46
N HIS A 59 -5.02 0.74 -9.54
CA HIS A 59 -5.93 1.88 -9.37
C HIS A 59 -5.77 2.48 -7.97
N ASP A 60 -5.91 1.65 -6.93
CA ASP A 60 -5.91 2.14 -5.55
C ASP A 60 -4.59 2.84 -5.17
N ILE A 61 -3.43 2.33 -5.59
CA ILE A 61 -2.15 2.95 -5.29
C ILE A 61 -1.91 4.27 -6.03
N ASN A 62 -2.67 4.58 -7.05
CA ASN A 62 -2.59 5.86 -7.74
C ASN A 62 -3.46 6.96 -7.08
N PHE A 63 -4.48 6.57 -6.33
CA PHE A 63 -5.47 7.51 -5.80
C PHE A 63 -5.55 7.55 -4.28
N TYR A 64 -5.05 6.53 -3.59
CA TYR A 64 -5.18 6.41 -2.14
C TYR A 64 -3.85 6.14 -1.46
N LEU A 65 -3.61 6.84 -0.37
CA LEU A 65 -2.52 6.58 0.56
C LEU A 65 -3.05 5.85 1.80
N ARG A 66 -2.18 5.09 2.46
CA ARG A 66 -2.54 4.42 3.71
C ARG A 66 -2.85 5.43 4.80
N THR A 67 -3.82 5.13 5.65
CA THR A 67 -4.24 6.00 6.75
C THR A 67 -3.08 6.31 7.69
N GLU A 68 -2.29 5.28 8.08
CA GLU A 68 -1.14 5.49 8.96
C GLU A 68 -0.10 6.43 8.34
N HIS A 69 0.12 6.38 7.02
CA HIS A 69 1.02 7.30 6.34
C HIS A 69 0.48 8.74 6.37
N LEU A 70 -0.81 8.92 6.11
CA LEU A 70 -1.46 10.24 6.21
C LEU A 70 -1.41 10.81 7.63
N GLU A 71 -1.58 9.97 8.65
CA GLU A 71 -1.46 10.36 10.05
C GLU A 71 -0.03 10.79 10.39
N GLN A 72 1.00 10.07 9.91
CA GLN A 72 2.40 10.46 10.09
C GLN A 72 2.70 11.81 9.43
N VAL A 73 2.23 12.04 8.22
CA VAL A 73 2.39 13.34 7.53
C VAL A 73 1.63 14.44 8.27
N ALA A 74 0.42 14.16 8.74
CA ALA A 74 -0.37 15.13 9.51
C ALA A 74 0.29 15.50 10.85
N ALA A 75 0.98 14.57 11.51
CA ALA A 75 1.69 14.81 12.74
C ALA A 75 2.77 15.91 12.60
N ILE A 76 3.38 16.06 11.42
CA ILE A 76 4.37 17.11 11.13
C ILE A 76 3.78 18.51 11.32
N LEU A 77 2.48 18.69 11.06
CA LEU A 77 1.83 19.99 11.22
C LEU A 77 1.79 20.46 12.68
N ALA A 78 1.79 19.54 13.63
CA ALA A 78 1.76 19.82 15.07
C ALA A 78 3.14 19.68 15.73
N ASP A 79 4.16 19.23 15.00
CA ASP A 79 5.51 19.04 15.52
C ASP A 79 6.15 20.40 15.82
N LYS A 80 6.65 20.56 17.05
CA LYS A 80 7.32 21.80 17.49
C LYS A 80 8.70 22.00 16.86
N GLU A 81 9.34 20.91 16.44
CA GLU A 81 10.67 20.94 15.82
C GLU A 81 10.59 21.15 14.30
N ALA A 82 9.41 20.96 13.70
CA ALA A 82 9.20 21.18 12.27
C ALA A 82 9.34 22.67 11.91
N SER A 83 10.04 22.95 10.82
CA SER A 83 10.11 24.29 10.26
C SER A 83 8.79 24.69 9.57
N ASP A 84 8.62 25.96 9.24
CA ASP A 84 7.47 26.43 8.47
C ASP A 84 7.43 25.80 7.08
N ASN A 85 8.59 25.52 6.48
CA ASN A 85 8.68 24.81 5.22
C ASN A 85 8.21 23.37 5.34
N ASP A 86 8.59 22.64 6.40
CA ASP A 86 8.17 21.26 6.61
C ASP A 86 6.64 21.17 6.77
N ARG A 87 6.05 22.09 7.53
CA ARG A 87 4.59 22.18 7.69
C ARG A 87 3.89 22.52 6.37
N ALA A 88 4.45 23.46 5.57
CA ALA A 88 3.86 23.81 4.29
C ALA A 88 3.90 22.64 3.31
N VAL A 89 5.00 21.89 3.25
CA VAL A 89 5.14 20.69 2.41
C VAL A 89 4.18 19.59 2.88
N ALA A 90 4.13 19.30 4.18
CA ALA A 90 3.20 18.31 4.74
C ALA A 90 1.73 18.65 4.41
N LEU A 91 1.35 19.91 4.55
CA LEU A 91 0.00 20.36 4.20
C LEU A 91 -0.28 20.19 2.69
N ALA A 92 0.68 20.50 1.83
CA ALA A 92 0.54 20.31 0.38
C ALA A 92 0.37 18.83 0.02
N MET A 93 1.11 17.92 0.66
CA MET A 93 0.97 16.48 0.47
C MET A 93 -0.43 15.98 0.90
N LEU A 94 -0.94 16.42 2.05
CA LEU A 94 -2.27 16.04 2.52
C LEU A 94 -3.37 16.55 1.59
N ARG A 95 -3.27 17.79 1.11
CA ARG A 95 -4.21 18.36 0.14
C ARG A 95 -4.17 17.62 -1.20
N ASN A 96 -2.97 17.23 -1.65
CA ASN A 96 -2.83 16.42 -2.84
C ASN A 96 -3.51 15.05 -2.68
N ALA A 97 -3.32 14.39 -1.55
CA ALA A 97 -3.99 13.11 -1.25
C ALA A 97 -5.53 13.27 -1.21
N GLU A 98 -6.05 14.37 -0.66
CA GLU A 98 -7.48 14.67 -0.67
C GLU A 98 -8.03 14.85 -2.10
N VAL A 99 -7.30 15.56 -2.96
CA VAL A 99 -7.67 15.74 -4.37
C VAL A 99 -7.63 14.42 -5.11
N ALA A 100 -6.58 13.63 -4.92
CA ALA A 100 -6.42 12.32 -5.56
C ALA A 100 -7.53 11.34 -5.15
N ALA A 101 -7.95 11.35 -3.89
CA ALA A 101 -9.02 10.47 -3.38
C ALA A 101 -10.37 10.65 -4.08
N LYS A 102 -10.55 11.72 -4.87
CA LYS A 102 -11.73 11.92 -5.72
C LYS A 102 -11.72 11.04 -6.98
N GLY A 103 -10.62 10.34 -7.26
CA GLY A 103 -10.51 9.36 -8.34
C GLY A 103 -10.44 9.96 -9.76
N VAL A 104 -10.09 11.24 -9.89
CA VAL A 104 -9.98 11.91 -11.19
C VAL A 104 -8.52 12.18 -11.57
N LEU A 105 -7.75 12.71 -10.64
CA LEU A 105 -6.32 12.98 -10.82
C LEU A 105 -5.53 12.14 -9.82
N PRO A 106 -4.57 11.33 -10.27
CA PRO A 106 -3.71 10.57 -9.35
C PRO A 106 -2.84 11.54 -8.53
N PHE A 107 -2.39 11.09 -7.36
CA PHE A 107 -1.57 11.94 -6.49
C PHE A 107 -0.12 12.12 -7.00
N CYS A 108 0.32 11.29 -7.93
CA CYS A 108 1.64 11.37 -8.56
C CYS A 108 1.57 10.91 -10.01
N GLN A 109 2.38 11.53 -10.88
CA GLN A 109 2.57 11.10 -12.27
C GLN A 109 3.87 10.29 -12.38
N ASP A 110 4.04 9.29 -11.54
CA ASP A 110 5.20 8.42 -11.60
C ASP A 110 5.19 7.62 -12.92
N THR A 111 6.29 7.71 -13.67
CA THR A 111 6.48 6.98 -14.93
C THR A 111 7.38 5.76 -14.78
N GLY A 112 7.59 5.32 -13.56
CA GLY A 112 8.40 4.16 -13.21
C GLY A 112 7.83 2.83 -13.73
N THR A 113 8.54 1.74 -13.46
CA THR A 113 8.11 0.38 -13.78
C THR A 113 7.16 -0.14 -12.72
N ALA A 114 5.97 -0.61 -13.13
CA ALA A 114 5.07 -1.30 -12.20
C ALA A 114 5.68 -2.62 -11.73
N GLN A 115 5.85 -2.77 -10.43
CA GLN A 115 6.37 -4.00 -9.82
C GLN A 115 5.33 -4.56 -8.86
N ILE A 116 4.99 -5.85 -9.05
CA ILE A 116 4.05 -6.58 -8.20
C ILE A 116 4.81 -7.69 -7.49
N THR A 117 4.82 -7.66 -6.16
CA THR A 117 5.35 -8.73 -5.32
C THR A 117 4.20 -9.36 -4.55
N ALA A 118 4.02 -10.67 -4.69
CA ALA A 118 2.94 -11.42 -4.05
C ALA A 118 3.46 -12.63 -3.27
N LYS A 119 2.81 -12.95 -2.16
CA LYS A 119 3.00 -14.21 -1.44
C LYS A 119 1.85 -15.15 -1.78
N LYS A 120 2.18 -16.38 -2.19
CA LYS A 120 1.21 -17.42 -2.52
C LYS A 120 1.40 -18.63 -1.60
N GLY A 121 0.32 -19.06 -0.94
CA GLY A 121 0.33 -20.29 -0.15
C GLY A 121 0.42 -21.55 -1.04
N GLN A 122 0.91 -22.66 -0.48
CA GLN A 122 1.07 -23.93 -1.21
C GLN A 122 -0.27 -24.52 -1.68
N GLN A 123 -1.36 -24.25 -0.98
CA GLN A 123 -2.71 -24.75 -1.32
C GLN A 123 -3.50 -23.78 -2.21
N VAL A 124 -2.81 -22.86 -2.88
CA VAL A 124 -3.41 -21.93 -3.85
C VAL A 124 -2.96 -22.29 -5.25
N TRP A 125 -3.92 -22.62 -6.10
CA TRP A 125 -3.73 -22.93 -7.52
C TRP A 125 -4.16 -21.75 -8.38
N THR A 126 -3.29 -21.30 -9.26
CA THR A 126 -3.53 -20.12 -10.12
C THR A 126 -3.53 -20.45 -11.62
N GLY A 127 -3.55 -21.72 -11.98
CA GLY A 127 -3.45 -22.19 -13.37
C GLY A 127 -2.06 -22.66 -13.74
#